data_36222e4012a0ca4c01549c54b2fb47cc
#
_entry.id   36222e4012a0ca4c01549c54b2fb47cc
#
_cell.length_a   1.000
_cell.length_b   1.000
_cell.length_c   1.000
_cell.angle_alpha   90.00
_cell.angle_beta   90.00
_cell.angle_gamma   90.00
#
_symmetry.space_group_name_H-M   'P 1'
#
loop_
_entity.id
_entity.type
_entity.pdbx_description
1 polymer ?
#
loop_
_entity_poly.entity_id
_entity_poly.type
_entity_poly.pdbx_seq_one_letter_code
_entity_poly.pdbx_strand_id
1 'polypeptide(L)'
;VSDNDDRRIKVSSTVLKTLQQCEDLAQGTAFLGTGGGGGNPKLAVELLSRALDVGKEIELVDPTELPDESWTVVVTGGGAVGGIGEQGPSQDELVSLGLAEEKYPGFGHATGASLELLVDCVHEMEEYARVKIDAIVPGEQGCFNGVVPFLVASLMGLSIVDGDYAGGRALPYRKQALPAVSGVSLLPTIVMDRWGDTIVIAKTASMAMAERITKRLYPIVFGPTGSTWLLLQAGTARDVMARNSLTKALRIGEARRQALEKGE
;
A
#
# COMPACT_ATOMS: atom_id res chain seq x y z
N VAL A 1 -8.09 16.14 -17.37
CA VAL A 1 -8.63 14.83 -17.01
C VAL A 1 -8.57 14.02 -18.31
N SER A 2 -7.43 13.36 -18.56
CA SER A 2 -7.27 12.43 -19.68
C SER A 2 -8.11 11.18 -19.41
N ASP A 3 -8.66 10.58 -20.45
CA ASP A 3 -9.32 9.27 -20.41
C ASP A 3 -8.47 8.31 -19.56
N ASN A 4 -8.97 8.04 -18.36
CA ASN A 4 -8.36 7.05 -17.48
C ASN A 4 -8.71 5.70 -18.12
N ASP A 5 -7.73 5.09 -18.80
CA ASP A 5 -7.87 3.76 -19.40
C ASP A 5 -8.16 2.79 -18.24
N ASP A 6 -9.42 2.41 -18.08
CA ASP A 6 -9.87 1.52 -17.00
C ASP A 6 -9.29 0.11 -17.24
N ARG A 7 -8.16 -0.15 -16.60
CA ARG A 7 -7.40 -1.41 -16.67
C ARG A 7 -7.93 -2.50 -15.74
N ARG A 8 -9.08 -2.27 -15.07
CA ARG A 8 -9.64 -3.25 -14.14
C ARG A 8 -10.01 -4.54 -14.84
N ILE A 9 -9.57 -5.64 -14.26
CA ILE A 9 -9.88 -7.00 -14.74
C ILE A 9 -11.26 -7.35 -14.23
N LYS A 10 -12.20 -7.59 -15.15
CA LYS A 10 -13.60 -7.92 -14.82
C LYS A 10 -13.73 -9.41 -14.53
N VAL A 11 -13.94 -9.78 -13.28
CA VAL A 11 -14.01 -11.17 -12.79
C VAL A 11 -15.06 -11.33 -11.69
N SER A 12 -15.32 -12.57 -11.27
CA SER A 12 -16.16 -12.85 -10.09
C SER A 12 -15.41 -12.43 -8.81
N SER A 13 -15.96 -11.47 -8.06
CA SER A 13 -15.24 -10.81 -6.98
C SER A 13 -16.16 -10.37 -5.85
N THR A 14 -15.59 -10.13 -4.67
CA THR A 14 -16.25 -9.41 -3.59
C THR A 14 -16.24 -7.92 -3.90
N VAL A 15 -17.39 -7.27 -3.92
CA VAL A 15 -17.52 -5.85 -4.28
C VAL A 15 -18.00 -5.04 -3.07
N LEU A 16 -17.25 -4.01 -2.72
CA LEU A 16 -17.61 -3.03 -1.71
C LEU A 16 -18.34 -1.86 -2.40
N LYS A 17 -19.58 -1.56 -1.98
CA LYS A 17 -20.43 -0.54 -2.58
C LYS A 17 -20.95 0.48 -1.58
N THR A 18 -20.73 0.26 -0.29
CA THR A 18 -21.31 1.07 0.78
C THR A 18 -20.26 1.51 1.78
N LEU A 19 -20.50 2.65 2.41
CA LEU A 19 -19.67 3.15 3.51
C LEU A 19 -19.60 2.13 4.66
N GLN A 20 -20.72 1.43 4.96
CA GLN A 20 -20.74 0.40 6.00
C GLN A 20 -19.75 -0.74 5.71
N GLN A 21 -19.64 -1.18 4.46
CA GLN A 21 -18.64 -2.20 4.08
C GLN A 21 -17.21 -1.66 4.22
N CYS A 22 -16.98 -0.37 3.93
CA CYS A 22 -15.69 0.28 4.18
C CYS A 22 -15.37 0.32 5.68
N GLU A 23 -16.35 0.64 6.54
CA GLU A 23 -16.21 0.62 7.99
C GLU A 23 -15.90 -0.79 8.50
N ASP A 24 -16.64 -1.79 8.04
CA ASP A 24 -16.42 -3.19 8.40
C ASP A 24 -15.01 -3.66 7.98
N LEU A 25 -14.58 -3.36 6.76
CA LEU A 25 -13.23 -3.67 6.29
C LEU A 25 -12.16 -2.95 7.12
N ALA A 26 -12.34 -1.66 7.44
CA ALA A 26 -11.42 -0.88 8.26
C ALA A 26 -11.26 -1.50 9.67
N GLN A 27 -12.35 -1.94 10.29
CA GLN A 27 -12.32 -2.61 11.60
C GLN A 27 -11.61 -3.97 11.51
N GLY A 28 -11.88 -4.74 10.46
CA GLY A 28 -11.26 -6.06 10.28
C GLY A 28 -9.76 -5.98 10.01
N THR A 29 -9.32 -5.07 9.14
CA THR A 29 -7.90 -4.87 8.87
C THR A 29 -7.16 -4.30 10.08
N ALA A 30 -7.81 -3.42 10.89
CA ALA A 30 -7.28 -2.95 12.16
C ALA A 30 -7.08 -4.10 13.16
N PHE A 31 -8.06 -4.99 13.28
CA PHE A 31 -8.00 -6.17 14.14
C PHE A 31 -6.85 -7.09 13.72
N LEU A 32 -6.77 -7.45 12.45
CA LEU A 32 -5.72 -8.32 11.91
C LEU A 32 -4.33 -7.67 12.00
N GLY A 33 -4.24 -6.35 11.78
CA GLY A 33 -3.01 -5.58 11.90
C GLY A 33 -2.49 -5.42 13.31
N THR A 34 -3.35 -5.62 14.34
CA THR A 34 -2.96 -5.57 15.78
C THR A 34 -2.12 -4.34 16.16
N GLY A 35 -2.44 -3.19 15.57
CA GLY A 35 -1.72 -1.92 15.75
C GLY A 35 -0.53 -1.70 14.82
N GLY A 36 -0.18 -2.68 13.96
CA GLY A 36 0.81 -2.51 12.89
C GLY A 36 0.18 -2.00 11.58
N GLY A 37 1.02 -1.78 10.56
CA GLY A 37 0.59 -1.27 9.25
C GLY A 37 0.24 0.22 9.23
N GLY A 38 0.46 0.94 10.32
CA GLY A 38 0.24 2.39 10.46
C GLY A 38 -1.24 2.80 10.51
N GLY A 39 -1.49 4.09 10.79
CA GLY A 39 -2.82 4.67 10.82
C GLY A 39 -3.69 4.21 12.01
N ASN A 40 -4.98 4.50 11.88
CA ASN A 40 -6.03 4.09 12.82
C ASN A 40 -7.32 3.81 12.04
N PRO A 41 -8.36 3.18 12.66
CA PRO A 41 -9.59 2.84 11.95
C PRO A 41 -10.31 4.03 11.29
N LYS A 42 -10.24 5.24 11.88
CA LYS A 42 -10.86 6.44 11.30
C LYS A 42 -10.18 6.81 9.98
N LEU A 43 -8.85 6.80 9.93
CA LEU A 43 -8.09 7.04 8.70
C LEU A 43 -8.37 5.96 7.66
N ALA A 44 -8.48 4.69 8.07
CA ALA A 44 -8.82 3.60 7.16
C ALA A 44 -10.19 3.80 6.50
N VAL A 45 -11.21 4.20 7.28
CA VAL A 45 -12.55 4.52 6.74
C VAL A 45 -12.46 5.70 5.76
N GLU A 46 -11.72 6.76 6.09
CA GLU A 46 -11.53 7.91 5.21
C GLU A 46 -10.91 7.51 3.87
N LEU A 47 -9.84 6.72 3.88
CA LEU A 47 -9.16 6.25 2.67
C LEU A 47 -10.06 5.35 1.81
N LEU A 48 -10.78 4.42 2.44
CA LEU A 48 -11.72 3.54 1.73
C LEU A 48 -12.92 4.30 1.18
N SER A 49 -13.44 5.28 1.92
CA SER A 49 -14.51 6.16 1.43
C SER A 49 -14.07 6.93 0.19
N ARG A 50 -12.86 7.53 0.22
CA ARG A 50 -12.30 8.21 -0.96
C ARG A 50 -12.10 7.26 -2.13
N ALA A 51 -11.64 6.03 -1.89
CA ALA A 51 -11.51 5.01 -2.94
C ALA A 51 -12.88 4.66 -3.56
N LEU A 52 -13.91 4.55 -2.73
CA LEU A 52 -15.28 4.30 -3.16
C LEU A 52 -15.84 5.49 -3.96
N ASP A 53 -15.59 6.73 -3.54
CA ASP A 53 -16.03 7.94 -4.24
C ASP A 53 -15.41 8.04 -5.65
N VAL A 54 -14.12 7.69 -5.78
CA VAL A 54 -13.40 7.68 -7.06
C VAL A 54 -13.87 6.55 -7.97
N GLY A 55 -13.87 5.32 -7.45
CA GLY A 55 -14.16 4.10 -8.22
C GLY A 55 -15.63 3.78 -8.34
N LYS A 56 -16.52 4.43 -7.54
CA LYS A 56 -17.94 4.13 -7.33
C LYS A 56 -18.21 2.75 -6.72
N GLU A 57 -17.32 1.82 -6.88
CA GLU A 57 -17.25 0.51 -6.24
C GLU A 57 -15.79 0.06 -6.12
N ILE A 58 -15.51 -0.81 -5.16
CA ILE A 58 -14.19 -1.39 -4.95
C ILE A 58 -14.30 -2.90 -5.14
N GLU A 59 -13.64 -3.41 -6.13
CA GLU A 59 -13.65 -4.82 -6.50
C GLU A 59 -12.42 -5.53 -5.94
N LEU A 60 -12.65 -6.57 -5.10
CA LEU A 60 -11.61 -7.46 -4.59
C LEU A 60 -11.50 -8.66 -5.52
N VAL A 61 -10.48 -8.68 -6.36
CA VAL A 61 -10.30 -9.72 -7.38
C VAL A 61 -9.67 -10.97 -6.75
N ASP A 62 -10.26 -12.14 -6.97
CA ASP A 62 -9.64 -13.40 -6.59
C ASP A 62 -8.32 -13.56 -7.36
N PRO A 63 -7.19 -13.82 -6.69
CA PRO A 63 -5.90 -13.98 -7.38
C PRO A 63 -5.89 -15.09 -8.43
N THR A 64 -6.81 -16.06 -8.39
CA THR A 64 -6.92 -17.11 -9.40
C THR A 64 -7.57 -16.65 -10.71
N GLU A 65 -8.25 -15.52 -10.68
CA GLU A 65 -8.90 -14.92 -11.84
C GLU A 65 -7.99 -13.96 -12.63
N LEU A 66 -6.86 -13.59 -12.07
CA LEU A 66 -5.86 -12.78 -12.78
C LEU A 66 -5.13 -13.63 -13.84
N PRO A 67 -4.97 -13.15 -15.07
CA PRO A 67 -4.06 -13.77 -16.04
C PRO A 67 -2.64 -13.91 -15.46
N ASP A 68 -1.99 -15.04 -15.69
CA ASP A 68 -0.67 -15.33 -15.12
C ASP A 68 0.40 -14.28 -15.46
N GLU A 69 0.28 -13.68 -16.64
CA GLU A 69 1.18 -12.65 -17.17
C GLU A 69 0.91 -11.23 -16.64
N SER A 70 -0.22 -10.99 -15.99
CA SER A 70 -0.56 -9.67 -15.40
C SER A 70 0.47 -9.25 -14.36
N TRP A 71 0.91 -7.99 -14.41
CA TRP A 71 1.88 -7.47 -13.46
C TRP A 71 1.19 -6.93 -12.21
N THR A 72 1.70 -7.34 -11.06
CA THR A 72 1.24 -6.90 -9.75
C THR A 72 2.35 -6.21 -8.98
N VAL A 73 1.98 -5.28 -8.10
CA VAL A 73 2.91 -4.55 -7.25
C VAL A 73 2.34 -4.30 -5.86
N VAL A 74 3.21 -4.14 -4.88
CA VAL A 74 2.84 -3.62 -3.55
C VAL A 74 3.15 -2.14 -3.48
N VAL A 75 2.21 -1.35 -2.96
CA VAL A 75 2.39 0.07 -2.62
C VAL A 75 2.19 0.29 -1.13
N THR A 76 3.10 1.02 -0.50
CA THR A 76 3.08 1.30 0.95
C THR A 76 3.66 2.65 1.27
N GLY A 77 3.24 3.24 2.39
CA GLY A 77 3.99 4.33 3.03
C GLY A 77 4.96 3.79 4.09
N GLY A 78 6.00 4.54 4.34
CA GLY A 78 7.01 4.20 5.34
C GLY A 78 7.46 5.41 6.15
N GLY A 79 8.13 5.18 7.30
CA GLY A 79 8.72 6.25 8.10
C GLY A 79 7.89 6.77 9.26
N ALA A 80 6.66 6.28 9.46
CA ALA A 80 5.80 6.72 10.56
C ALA A 80 6.16 6.09 11.93
N VAL A 81 6.96 5.01 11.95
CA VAL A 81 7.27 4.25 13.17
C VAL A 81 8.75 4.33 13.49
N GLY A 82 9.06 4.90 14.64
CA GLY A 82 10.38 4.79 15.27
C GLY A 82 11.34 5.95 15.03
N GLY A 83 10.93 7.16 15.41
CA GLY A 83 11.89 8.23 15.68
C GLY A 83 12.65 8.74 14.47
N ILE A 84 11.93 9.18 13.47
CA ILE A 84 12.44 10.21 12.57
C ILE A 84 12.74 11.39 13.47
N GLY A 85 13.99 11.88 13.43
CA GLY A 85 14.52 12.88 14.34
C GLY A 85 13.48 13.94 14.66
N GLU A 86 13.33 14.25 15.92
CA GLU A 86 12.26 15.05 16.53
C GLU A 86 12.16 16.49 15.98
N GLN A 87 13.12 16.89 15.14
CA GLN A 87 13.11 18.18 14.46
C GLN A 87 13.27 17.95 12.95
N GLY A 88 12.29 18.40 12.18
CA GLY A 88 12.43 18.50 10.73
C GLY A 88 13.63 19.40 10.35
N PRO A 89 14.00 19.44 9.06
CA PRO A 89 15.12 20.26 8.60
C PRO A 89 14.87 21.74 8.91
N SER A 90 15.94 22.48 9.17
CA SER A 90 15.85 23.95 9.27
C SER A 90 15.58 24.56 7.89
N GLN A 91 15.00 25.76 7.86
CA GLN A 91 14.77 26.46 6.60
C GLN A 91 16.07 26.69 5.82
N ASP A 92 17.17 27.00 6.52
CA ASP A 92 18.48 27.20 5.90
C ASP A 92 19.02 25.91 5.27
N GLU A 93 18.78 24.76 5.90
CA GLU A 93 19.14 23.45 5.36
C GLU A 93 18.32 23.11 4.12
N LEU A 94 17.02 23.32 4.14
CA LEU A 94 16.16 23.15 2.96
C LEU A 94 16.61 24.02 1.79
N VAL A 95 16.87 25.30 2.04
CA VAL A 95 17.38 26.21 1.02
C VAL A 95 18.73 25.75 0.47
N SER A 96 19.65 25.30 1.32
CA SER A 96 20.98 24.84 0.90
C SER A 96 20.93 23.59 0.03
N LEU A 97 19.88 22.76 0.19
CA LEU A 97 19.62 21.55 -0.59
C LEU A 97 18.73 21.79 -1.80
N GLY A 98 18.24 23.02 -2.00
CA GLY A 98 17.32 23.35 -3.09
C GLY A 98 15.89 22.83 -2.88
N LEU A 99 15.52 22.49 -1.65
CA LEU A 99 14.22 21.91 -1.27
C LEU A 99 13.23 22.98 -0.79
N ALA A 100 13.02 24.02 -1.59
CA ALA A 100 12.19 25.17 -1.19
C ALA A 100 10.70 24.85 -1.10
N GLU A 101 10.22 23.98 -1.98
CA GLU A 101 8.79 23.63 -2.04
C GLU A 101 8.62 22.10 -2.12
N GLU A 102 7.65 21.58 -1.37
CA GLU A 102 7.29 20.16 -1.42
C GLU A 102 6.43 19.89 -2.66
N LYS A 103 6.80 18.89 -3.45
CA LYS A 103 5.97 18.40 -4.57
C LYS A 103 4.69 17.70 -4.03
N TYR A 104 4.80 17.05 -2.87
CA TYR A 104 3.71 16.31 -2.23
C TYR A 104 3.47 16.82 -0.80
N PRO A 105 2.90 18.03 -0.64
CA PRO A 105 2.76 18.66 0.65
C PRO A 105 1.86 17.84 1.58
N GLY A 106 2.31 17.68 2.83
CA GLY A 106 1.58 16.95 3.86
C GLY A 106 1.63 15.42 3.76
N PHE A 107 2.42 14.84 2.86
CA PHE A 107 2.60 13.40 2.81
C PHE A 107 3.16 12.87 4.14
N GLY A 108 2.50 11.86 4.69
CA GLY A 108 2.88 11.25 5.97
C GLY A 108 2.30 11.90 7.21
N HIS A 109 1.60 13.01 7.11
CA HIS A 109 0.75 13.51 8.20
C HIS A 109 -0.58 12.73 8.21
N ALA A 110 -1.17 12.57 9.41
CA ALA A 110 -2.34 11.70 9.65
C ALA A 110 -3.60 12.02 8.83
N THR A 111 -3.61 13.10 8.08
CA THR A 111 -4.76 13.58 7.29
C THR A 111 -4.76 13.12 5.84
N GLY A 112 -3.82 12.26 5.41
CA GLY A 112 -3.84 11.67 4.07
C GLY A 112 -3.74 12.66 2.91
N ALA A 113 -3.20 13.86 3.13
CA ALA A 113 -2.89 14.78 2.05
C ALA A 113 -1.79 14.20 1.14
N SER A 114 -1.87 14.46 -0.15
CA SER A 114 -0.88 14.08 -1.17
C SER A 114 -0.58 12.57 -1.29
N LEU A 115 -1.63 11.77 -1.47
CA LEU A 115 -1.47 10.35 -1.83
C LEU A 115 -1.03 10.16 -3.30
N GLU A 116 -0.98 11.23 -4.07
CA GLU A 116 -0.43 11.29 -5.43
C GLU A 116 1.01 10.78 -5.47
N LEU A 117 1.80 11.00 -4.41
CA LEU A 117 3.13 10.43 -4.27
C LEU A 117 3.13 8.90 -4.44
N LEU A 118 2.13 8.21 -3.89
CA LEU A 118 2.02 6.74 -3.99
C LEU A 118 1.61 6.29 -5.40
N VAL A 119 0.80 7.08 -6.09
CA VAL A 119 0.48 6.88 -7.52
C VAL A 119 1.75 7.04 -8.36
N ASP A 120 2.50 8.12 -8.13
CA ASP A 120 3.76 8.37 -8.83
C ASP A 120 4.80 7.27 -8.53
N CYS A 121 4.84 6.71 -7.30
CA CYS A 121 5.67 5.53 -7.01
C CYS A 121 5.33 4.33 -7.91
N VAL A 122 4.05 4.12 -8.24
CA VAL A 122 3.64 3.04 -9.16
C VAL A 122 4.08 3.35 -10.59
N HIS A 123 3.92 4.60 -11.04
CA HIS A 123 4.39 5.03 -12.36
C HIS A 123 5.92 4.90 -12.50
N GLU A 124 6.68 5.28 -11.49
CA GLU A 124 8.14 5.09 -11.47
C GLU A 124 8.54 3.61 -11.54
N MET A 125 7.78 2.71 -10.92
CA MET A 125 7.99 1.27 -11.05
C MET A 125 7.70 0.80 -12.48
N GLU A 126 6.59 1.25 -13.10
CA GLU A 126 6.26 0.95 -14.49
C GLU A 126 7.36 1.42 -15.44
N GLU A 127 7.86 2.64 -15.24
CA GLU A 127 8.92 3.22 -16.07
C GLU A 127 10.24 2.46 -15.90
N TYR A 128 10.66 2.23 -14.67
CA TYR A 128 11.90 1.51 -14.36
C TYR A 128 11.90 0.09 -14.94
N ALA A 129 10.81 -0.64 -14.73
CA ALA A 129 10.69 -2.04 -15.17
C ALA A 129 10.26 -2.18 -16.64
N ARG A 130 9.78 -1.09 -17.27
CA ARG A 130 9.22 -1.06 -18.64
C ARG A 130 8.05 -2.03 -18.81
N VAL A 131 7.16 -2.08 -17.83
CA VAL A 131 5.94 -2.87 -17.85
C VAL A 131 4.75 -2.01 -17.49
N LYS A 132 3.53 -2.51 -17.72
CA LYS A 132 2.31 -1.93 -17.18
C LYS A 132 1.81 -2.78 -16.04
N ILE A 133 1.44 -2.10 -14.94
CA ILE A 133 0.89 -2.76 -13.76
C ILE A 133 -0.62 -2.88 -13.95
N ASP A 134 -1.16 -4.08 -13.71
CA ASP A 134 -2.57 -4.43 -13.90
C ASP A 134 -3.32 -4.47 -12.57
N ALA A 135 -2.62 -4.80 -11.47
CA ALA A 135 -3.24 -4.94 -10.17
C ALA A 135 -2.30 -4.59 -9.01
N ILE A 136 -2.88 -4.16 -7.90
CA ILE A 136 -2.17 -3.90 -6.65
C ILE A 136 -2.52 -4.99 -5.65
N VAL A 137 -1.49 -5.52 -4.97
CA VAL A 137 -1.62 -6.47 -3.86
C VAL A 137 -1.23 -5.74 -2.58
N PRO A 138 -2.09 -5.67 -1.54
CA PRO A 138 -1.67 -5.18 -0.24
C PRO A 138 -0.49 -5.97 0.32
N GLY A 139 0.52 -5.27 0.85
CA GLY A 139 1.70 -5.92 1.43
C GLY A 139 1.41 -6.57 2.78
N GLU A 140 0.43 -6.02 3.51
CA GLU A 140 0.10 -6.38 4.90
C GLU A 140 -1.32 -5.93 5.26
N GLN A 141 -1.81 -6.35 6.44
CA GLN A 141 -2.99 -5.79 7.07
C GLN A 141 -2.62 -4.58 7.94
N GLY A 142 -3.57 -3.65 8.13
CA GLY A 142 -3.41 -2.45 8.96
C GLY A 142 -4.15 -1.25 8.40
N CYS A 143 -4.31 -0.21 9.22
CA CYS A 143 -5.19 0.91 8.91
C CYS A 143 -4.64 1.88 7.84
N PHE A 144 -3.37 1.81 7.50
CA PHE A 144 -2.78 2.58 6.41
C PHE A 144 -2.26 1.66 5.30
N ASN A 145 -1.24 0.86 5.54
CA ASN A 145 -0.62 0.02 4.50
C ASN A 145 -1.53 -1.12 3.99
N GLY A 146 -2.51 -1.56 4.79
CA GLY A 146 -3.53 -2.51 4.34
C GLY A 146 -4.66 -1.87 3.54
N VAL A 147 -4.79 -0.54 3.57
CA VAL A 147 -5.94 0.19 3.02
C VAL A 147 -5.55 1.18 1.92
N VAL A 148 -4.43 1.87 2.04
CA VAL A 148 -3.98 2.83 1.02
C VAL A 148 -3.88 2.23 -0.40
N PRO A 149 -3.54 0.92 -0.58
CA PRO A 149 -3.57 0.26 -1.89
C PRO A 149 -4.92 0.39 -2.62
N PHE A 150 -6.02 0.41 -1.88
CA PHE A 150 -7.37 0.55 -2.45
C PHE A 150 -7.56 1.91 -3.14
N LEU A 151 -7.14 2.98 -2.45
CA LEU A 151 -7.26 4.31 -3.03
C LEU A 151 -6.32 4.51 -4.22
N VAL A 152 -5.08 4.01 -4.14
CA VAL A 152 -4.14 4.08 -5.26
C VAL A 152 -4.69 3.31 -6.47
N ALA A 153 -5.21 2.10 -6.26
CA ALA A 153 -5.83 1.32 -7.33
C ALA A 153 -7.04 2.04 -7.95
N SER A 154 -7.93 2.61 -7.12
CA SER A 154 -9.08 3.37 -7.62
C SER A 154 -8.66 4.60 -8.44
N LEU A 155 -7.63 5.33 -7.99
CA LEU A 155 -7.09 6.50 -8.71
C LEU A 155 -6.47 6.13 -10.07
N MET A 156 -5.87 4.94 -10.17
CA MET A 156 -5.21 4.46 -11.39
C MET A 156 -6.08 3.58 -12.28
N GLY A 157 -7.32 3.27 -11.87
CA GLY A 157 -8.18 2.32 -12.58
C GLY A 157 -7.63 0.88 -12.58
N LEU A 158 -6.93 0.49 -11.52
CA LEU A 158 -6.35 -0.85 -11.34
C LEU A 158 -7.25 -1.74 -10.49
N SER A 159 -7.03 -3.06 -10.57
CA SER A 159 -7.67 -4.03 -9.68
C SER A 159 -6.95 -4.13 -8.33
N ILE A 160 -7.70 -4.42 -7.26
CA ILE A 160 -7.17 -4.84 -5.96
C ILE A 160 -7.31 -6.35 -5.83
N VAL A 161 -6.22 -7.02 -5.54
CA VAL A 161 -6.19 -8.48 -5.35
C VAL A 161 -6.64 -8.83 -3.93
N ASP A 162 -7.56 -9.77 -3.78
CA ASP A 162 -7.99 -10.30 -2.48
C ASP A 162 -6.91 -11.21 -1.86
N GLY A 163 -5.91 -10.59 -1.28
CA GLY A 163 -4.78 -11.25 -0.67
C GLY A 163 -3.79 -10.27 -0.05
N ASP A 164 -2.81 -10.79 0.65
CA ASP A 164 -1.65 -10.03 1.12
C ASP A 164 -0.40 -10.90 1.21
N TYR A 165 0.75 -10.27 1.42
CA TYR A 165 2.02 -10.97 1.54
C TYR A 165 2.51 -11.14 2.99
N ALA A 166 1.70 -10.78 3.98
CA ALA A 166 2.03 -10.91 5.40
C ALA A 166 1.36 -12.11 6.08
N GLY A 167 0.47 -12.82 5.38
CA GLY A 167 -0.30 -13.92 5.97
C GLY A 167 -1.49 -13.45 6.80
N GLY A 168 -2.16 -12.35 6.39
CA GLY A 168 -3.32 -11.81 7.07
C GLY A 168 -2.98 -11.08 8.39
N ARG A 169 -1.83 -10.42 8.45
CA ARG A 169 -1.34 -9.67 9.63
C ARG A 169 -0.53 -8.45 9.22
N ALA A 170 -0.11 -7.62 10.18
CA ALA A 170 0.90 -6.60 9.92
C ALA A 170 2.29 -7.22 9.68
N LEU A 171 3.12 -6.49 8.93
CA LEU A 171 4.45 -6.91 8.52
C LEU A 171 5.53 -6.00 9.14
N PRO A 172 6.08 -6.36 10.32
CA PRO A 172 7.10 -5.54 10.97
C PRO A 172 8.38 -5.38 10.13
N TYR A 173 8.67 -6.39 9.32
CA TYR A 173 9.86 -6.44 8.47
C TYR A 173 9.54 -7.09 7.13
N ARG A 174 9.83 -6.41 6.01
CA ARG A 174 9.60 -6.93 4.64
C ARG A 174 10.27 -8.29 4.39
N LYS A 175 11.42 -8.56 5.01
CA LYS A 175 12.10 -9.87 4.95
C LYS A 175 11.29 -11.04 5.52
N GLN A 176 10.18 -10.75 6.24
CA GLN A 176 9.25 -11.74 6.77
C GLN A 176 8.01 -11.91 5.89
N ALA A 177 7.93 -11.18 4.78
CA ALA A 177 6.87 -11.37 3.79
C ALA A 177 6.95 -12.79 3.19
N LEU A 178 5.80 -13.36 2.88
CA LEU A 178 5.71 -14.70 2.30
C LEU A 178 6.61 -14.89 1.08
N PRO A 179 6.67 -13.95 0.11
CA PRO A 179 7.61 -14.06 -1.00
C PRO A 179 9.07 -14.15 -0.55
N ALA A 180 9.49 -13.32 0.40
CA ALA A 180 10.89 -13.30 0.87
C ALA A 180 11.28 -14.61 1.57
N VAL A 181 10.40 -15.17 2.39
CA VAL A 181 10.64 -16.48 3.05
C VAL A 181 10.59 -17.65 2.07
N SER A 182 9.91 -17.47 0.93
CA SER A 182 9.88 -18.42 -0.19
C SER A 182 11.04 -18.22 -1.18
N GLY A 183 11.99 -17.32 -0.88
CA GLY A 183 13.16 -17.09 -1.74
C GLY A 183 12.91 -16.14 -2.91
N VAL A 184 11.72 -15.53 -3.01
CA VAL A 184 11.40 -14.55 -4.05
C VAL A 184 11.97 -13.18 -3.65
N SER A 185 12.63 -12.53 -4.60
CA SER A 185 13.19 -11.18 -4.37
C SER A 185 12.08 -10.15 -4.23
N LEU A 186 12.23 -9.26 -3.25
CA LEU A 186 11.37 -8.07 -3.10
C LEU A 186 11.86 -6.87 -3.92
N LEU A 187 12.92 -7.03 -4.69
CA LEU A 187 13.51 -5.99 -5.54
C LEU A 187 13.04 -6.11 -6.98
N PRO A 188 12.99 -4.99 -7.73
CA PRO A 188 13.37 -3.65 -7.30
C PRO A 188 12.43 -3.06 -6.25
N THR A 189 12.92 -2.10 -5.47
CA THR A 189 12.12 -1.24 -4.61
C THR A 189 12.29 0.21 -5.05
N ILE A 190 11.21 0.90 -5.33
CA ILE A 190 11.19 2.35 -5.53
C ILE A 190 10.84 3.01 -4.21
N VAL A 191 11.54 4.07 -3.85
CA VAL A 191 11.26 4.91 -2.68
C VAL A 191 11.22 6.35 -3.15
N MET A 192 10.14 7.06 -2.82
CA MET A 192 9.99 8.48 -3.14
C MET A 192 9.69 9.28 -1.89
N ASP A 193 10.23 10.47 -1.82
CA ASP A 193 9.97 11.41 -0.74
C ASP A 193 8.98 12.51 -1.16
N ARG A 194 8.67 13.43 -0.24
CA ARG A 194 7.71 14.51 -0.47
C ARG A 194 8.20 15.60 -1.43
N TRP A 195 9.50 15.66 -1.74
CA TRP A 195 10.03 16.57 -2.76
C TRP A 195 10.03 15.94 -4.16
N GLY A 196 9.79 14.62 -4.25
CA GLY A 196 9.78 13.87 -5.50
C GLY A 196 11.12 13.22 -5.83
N ASP A 197 12.07 13.22 -4.88
CA ASP A 197 13.30 12.46 -5.04
C ASP A 197 12.99 10.97 -5.12
N THR A 198 13.44 10.33 -6.20
CA THR A 198 13.19 8.91 -6.49
C THR A 198 14.46 8.10 -6.33
N ILE A 199 14.41 7.10 -5.47
CA ILE A 199 15.52 6.21 -5.18
C ILE A 199 15.14 4.79 -5.56
N VAL A 200 15.94 4.17 -6.45
CA VAL A 200 15.75 2.79 -6.88
C VAL A 200 16.74 1.88 -6.16
N ILE A 201 16.24 0.94 -5.39
CA ILE A 201 17.05 -0.14 -4.81
C ILE A 201 16.93 -1.36 -5.72
N ALA A 202 17.81 -1.44 -6.72
CA ALA A 202 17.76 -2.48 -7.76
C ALA A 202 18.34 -3.82 -7.30
N LYS A 203 19.41 -3.77 -6.47
CA LYS A 203 20.12 -4.97 -6.02
C LYS A 203 20.76 -4.74 -4.66
N THR A 204 20.69 -5.75 -3.80
CA THR A 204 21.36 -5.77 -2.49
C THR A 204 21.92 -7.16 -2.20
N ALA A 205 22.83 -7.25 -1.24
CA ALA A 205 23.40 -8.53 -0.81
C ALA A 205 22.37 -9.43 -0.11
N SER A 206 21.30 -8.85 0.47
CA SER A 206 20.22 -9.59 1.12
C SER A 206 18.98 -8.72 1.29
N MET A 207 17.81 -9.33 1.50
CA MET A 207 16.57 -8.61 1.81
C MET A 207 16.66 -7.82 3.13
N ALA A 208 17.42 -8.31 4.09
CA ALA A 208 17.69 -7.58 5.33
C ALA A 208 18.49 -6.27 5.08
N MET A 209 19.41 -6.30 4.11
CA MET A 209 20.15 -5.09 3.71
C MET A 209 19.25 -4.13 2.92
N ALA A 210 18.40 -4.61 2.02
CA ALA A 210 17.42 -3.79 1.31
C ALA A 210 16.52 -3.02 2.30
N GLU A 211 16.00 -3.72 3.29
CA GLU A 211 15.18 -3.13 4.34
C GLU A 211 15.95 -2.11 5.20
N ARG A 212 17.20 -2.44 5.57
CA ARG A 212 18.06 -1.52 6.32
C ARG A 212 18.32 -0.23 5.55
N ILE A 213 18.57 -0.32 4.24
CA ILE A 213 18.75 0.84 3.36
C ILE A 213 17.47 1.67 3.34
N THR A 214 16.32 1.06 3.01
CA THR A 214 15.03 1.75 2.97
C THR A 214 14.73 2.51 4.27
N LYS A 215 14.91 1.86 5.43
CA LYS A 215 14.66 2.49 6.74
C LYS A 215 15.65 3.61 7.08
N ARG A 216 16.85 3.60 6.50
CA ARG A 216 17.83 4.67 6.70
C ARG A 216 17.64 5.86 5.77
N LEU A 217 16.81 5.72 4.74
CA LEU A 217 16.44 6.87 3.90
C LEU A 217 15.53 7.85 4.64
N TYR A 218 14.65 7.40 5.53
CA TYR A 218 13.71 8.28 6.23
C TYR A 218 14.35 9.50 6.90
N PRO A 219 15.39 9.38 7.73
CA PRO A 219 16.06 10.56 8.28
C PRO A 219 16.84 11.37 7.24
N ILE A 220 17.31 10.75 6.16
CA ILE A 220 18.05 11.43 5.08
C ILE A 220 17.12 12.36 4.31
N VAL A 221 15.90 11.90 4.03
CA VAL A 221 14.87 12.66 3.29
C VAL A 221 13.89 13.37 4.25
N PHE A 222 14.28 13.60 5.47
CA PHE A 222 13.57 14.36 6.50
C PHE A 222 12.10 13.93 6.72
N GLY A 223 11.77 12.66 6.52
CA GLY A 223 10.41 12.26 6.79
C GLY A 223 9.94 10.96 6.14
N PRO A 224 8.62 10.77 6.17
CA PRO A 224 8.00 9.61 5.56
C PRO A 224 8.16 9.60 4.04
N THR A 225 8.17 8.39 3.50
CA THR A 225 8.31 8.11 2.06
C THR A 225 7.18 7.24 1.56
N GLY A 226 6.84 7.37 0.29
CA GLY A 226 6.11 6.35 -0.47
C GLY A 226 7.08 5.28 -0.98
N SER A 227 6.55 4.11 -1.24
CA SER A 227 7.37 3.01 -1.77
C SER A 227 6.52 2.01 -2.54
N THR A 228 7.04 1.56 -3.68
CA THR A 228 6.59 0.36 -4.38
C THR A 228 7.66 -0.70 -4.33
N TRP A 229 7.27 -1.95 -4.22
CA TRP A 229 8.16 -3.10 -4.13
C TRP A 229 7.45 -4.37 -4.57
N LEU A 230 8.21 -5.46 -4.76
CA LEU A 230 7.67 -6.76 -5.12
C LEU A 230 6.84 -6.71 -6.41
N LEU A 231 7.50 -6.37 -7.50
CA LEU A 231 6.93 -6.46 -8.83
C LEU A 231 6.93 -7.92 -9.28
N LEU A 232 5.75 -8.53 -9.37
CA LEU A 232 5.60 -9.95 -9.75
C LEU A 232 4.50 -10.11 -10.81
N GLN A 233 4.67 -11.11 -11.67
CA GLN A 233 3.55 -11.61 -12.47
C GLN A 233 2.56 -12.37 -11.57
N ALA A 234 1.28 -12.29 -11.88
CA ALA A 234 0.18 -12.82 -11.08
C ALA A 234 0.29 -14.32 -10.81
N GLY A 235 0.81 -15.10 -11.76
CA GLY A 235 1.09 -16.51 -11.57
C GLY A 235 2.04 -16.76 -10.39
N THR A 236 3.17 -16.04 -10.35
CA THR A 236 4.13 -16.13 -9.24
C THR A 236 3.56 -15.52 -7.95
N ALA A 237 2.88 -14.38 -8.05
CA ALA A 237 2.27 -13.71 -6.90
C ALA A 237 1.29 -14.61 -6.16
N ARG A 238 0.47 -15.35 -6.88
CA ARG A 238 -0.52 -16.30 -6.38
C ARG A 238 0.07 -17.41 -5.51
N ASP A 239 1.25 -17.88 -5.86
CA ASP A 239 1.92 -18.98 -5.15
C ASP A 239 2.54 -18.55 -3.81
N VAL A 240 2.77 -17.25 -3.63
CA VAL A 240 3.49 -16.71 -2.48
C VAL A 240 2.68 -15.69 -1.67
N MET A 241 1.34 -15.68 -1.80
CA MET A 241 0.45 -14.80 -1.04
C MET A 241 -0.51 -15.56 -0.12
N ALA A 242 -1.03 -14.87 0.88
CA ALA A 242 -2.20 -15.31 1.65
C ALA A 242 -3.47 -14.85 0.92
N ARG A 243 -4.21 -15.78 0.34
CA ARG A 243 -5.45 -15.51 -0.41
C ARG A 243 -6.61 -15.21 0.52
N ASN A 244 -7.62 -14.47 0.02
CA ASN A 244 -8.86 -14.13 0.73
C ASN A 244 -8.64 -13.37 2.04
N SER A 245 -7.52 -12.71 2.23
CA SER A 245 -7.20 -12.03 3.48
C SER A 245 -8.01 -10.73 3.65
N LEU A 246 -8.35 -10.05 2.56
CA LEU A 246 -9.21 -8.86 2.58
C LEU A 246 -10.68 -9.22 2.79
N THR A 247 -11.20 -10.23 2.10
CA THR A 247 -12.55 -10.78 2.38
C THR A 247 -12.66 -11.28 3.81
N LYS A 248 -11.60 -11.92 4.36
CA LYS A 248 -11.56 -12.30 5.77
C LYS A 248 -11.61 -11.09 6.71
N ALA A 249 -10.87 -10.03 6.40
CA ALA A 249 -10.92 -8.79 7.17
C ALA A 249 -12.33 -8.18 7.17
N LEU A 250 -12.96 -8.09 5.99
CA LEU A 250 -14.34 -7.61 5.87
C LEU A 250 -15.30 -8.40 6.76
N ARG A 251 -15.26 -9.74 6.70
CA ARG A 251 -16.11 -10.61 7.52
C ARG A 251 -15.88 -10.46 9.02
N ILE A 252 -14.65 -10.22 9.45
CA ILE A 252 -14.32 -9.94 10.86
C ILE A 252 -14.98 -8.62 11.30
N GLY A 253 -14.92 -7.58 10.50
CA GLY A 253 -15.58 -6.31 10.81
C GLY A 253 -17.09 -6.43 10.86
N GLU A 254 -17.70 -7.12 9.89
CA GLU A 254 -19.14 -7.43 9.89
C GLU A 254 -19.58 -8.20 11.14
N ALA A 255 -18.85 -9.25 11.51
CA ALA A 255 -19.15 -10.04 12.70
C ALA A 255 -19.05 -9.20 13.98
N ARG A 256 -18.00 -8.36 14.09
CA ARG A 256 -17.84 -7.42 15.21
C ARG A 256 -19.02 -6.46 15.31
N ARG A 257 -19.43 -5.84 14.20
CA ARG A 257 -20.57 -4.92 14.17
C ARG A 257 -21.85 -5.61 14.60
N GLN A 258 -22.14 -6.81 14.04
CA GLN A 258 -23.34 -7.59 14.39
C GLN A 258 -23.38 -8.01 15.87
N ALA A 259 -22.23 -8.34 16.47
CA ALA A 259 -22.13 -8.64 17.91
C ALA A 259 -22.47 -7.40 18.75
N LEU A 260 -21.90 -6.24 18.41
CA LEU A 260 -22.19 -4.98 19.10
C LEU A 260 -23.67 -4.56 18.99
N GLU A 261 -24.31 -4.76 17.84
CA GLU A 261 -25.74 -4.48 17.63
C GLU A 261 -26.64 -5.38 18.50
N LYS A 262 -26.17 -6.58 18.85
CA LYS A 262 -26.85 -7.51 19.75
C LYS A 262 -26.53 -7.29 21.23
N GLY A 263 -25.58 -6.40 21.55
CA GLY A 263 -25.11 -6.16 22.92
C GLY A 263 -24.16 -7.24 23.47
N GLU A 264 -23.47 -7.95 22.58
CA GLU A 264 -22.47 -8.99 22.89
C GLU A 264 -21.05 -8.43 22.98
#